data_7a2ac43ec8bb52aef35bcc088f0491ad
#
_entry.id   7a2ac43ec8bb52aef35bcc088f0491ad
#
_cell.length_a   1.000
_cell.length_b   1.000
_cell.length_c   1.000
_cell.angle_alpha   90.00
_cell.angle_beta   90.00
_cell.angle_gamma   90.00
#
_symmetry.space_group_name_H-M   'P 1'
#
loop_
_entity.id
_entity.type
_entity.pdbx_description
1 polymer ?
#
loop_
_entity_poly.entity_id
_entity_poly.type
_entity_poly.pdbx_seq_one_letter_code
_entity_poly.pdbx_strand_id
1 'polypeptide(L)'
;MKLSNKYIAFASVALLMASCDLDKFPEGDYISEEQKEDIINGRPNLITAEVNAMAAKLNTFGTISDDATTYHNDYGIPAVSMILESGGQDLVALVNGYNWFNTSQNYSDRVYDSSSDELIWKTFYNHLKAANNVLKLIAADTEDSSLKVYRGQALAARAYDYLNLVQIYQFTYAGHENSLAVPI
;
A
#
# COMPACT_ATOMS: atom_id res chain seq x y z
N MET A 1 16.74 -65.92 -7.19
CA MET A 1 15.42 -65.46 -6.75
C MET A 1 14.98 -64.32 -7.68
N LYS A 2 14.06 -64.56 -8.62
CA LYS A 2 13.61 -63.47 -9.56
C LYS A 2 12.54 -62.65 -8.83
N LEU A 3 12.84 -61.45 -8.44
CA LEU A 3 11.78 -60.51 -8.03
C LEU A 3 10.85 -60.26 -9.17
N SER A 4 9.57 -60.49 -8.94
CA SER A 4 8.52 -60.26 -9.94
C SER A 4 8.44 -58.76 -10.31
N ASN A 5 8.43 -58.41 -11.57
CA ASN A 5 8.29 -57.06 -12.11
C ASN A 5 7.10 -56.26 -11.48
N LYS A 6 6.11 -56.98 -10.89
CA LYS A 6 4.98 -56.38 -10.20
C LYS A 6 5.41 -55.68 -8.89
N TYR A 7 6.40 -56.18 -8.17
CA TYR A 7 6.89 -55.56 -6.92
C TYR A 7 7.78 -54.33 -7.22
N ILE A 8 8.50 -54.38 -8.36
CA ILE A 8 9.33 -53.24 -8.80
C ILE A 8 8.41 -52.07 -9.21
N ALA A 9 7.31 -52.38 -9.95
CA ALA A 9 6.33 -51.35 -10.33
C ALA A 9 5.60 -50.74 -9.12
N PHE A 10 5.30 -51.55 -8.09
CA PHE A 10 4.66 -51.06 -6.88
C PHE A 10 5.60 -50.19 -6.01
N ALA A 11 6.88 -50.54 -5.95
CA ALA A 11 7.90 -49.77 -5.25
C ALA A 11 8.18 -48.43 -5.93
N SER A 12 8.18 -48.37 -7.27
CA SER A 12 8.36 -47.12 -8.01
C SER A 12 7.16 -46.16 -7.86
N VAL A 13 5.94 -46.64 -7.79
CA VAL A 13 4.76 -45.82 -7.53
C VAL A 13 4.73 -45.30 -6.08
N ALA A 14 5.16 -46.11 -5.11
CA ALA A 14 5.25 -45.67 -3.70
C ALA A 14 6.33 -44.62 -3.49
N LEU A 15 7.43 -44.66 -4.23
CA LEU A 15 8.48 -43.61 -4.18
C LEU A 15 8.03 -42.29 -4.82
N LEU A 16 7.13 -42.35 -5.82
CA LEU A 16 6.59 -41.13 -6.44
C LEU A 16 5.57 -40.39 -5.54
N MET A 17 4.95 -41.09 -4.59
CA MET A 17 4.01 -40.51 -3.63
C MET A 17 4.70 -39.92 -2.39
N ALA A 18 5.98 -40.18 -2.18
CA ALA A 18 6.77 -39.60 -1.08
C ALA A 18 7.50 -38.30 -1.46
N SER A 19 7.30 -37.84 -2.71
CA SER A 19 7.91 -36.62 -3.20
C SER A 19 6.91 -35.47 -3.11
N CYS A 20 7.30 -34.46 -2.41
CA CYS A 20 6.77 -33.10 -2.31
C CYS A 20 5.96 -32.88 -1.04
N ASP A 21 6.69 -32.63 0.03
CA ASP A 21 6.28 -31.65 1.02
C ASP A 21 6.41 -30.27 0.32
N LEU A 22 5.38 -29.96 -0.50
CA LEU A 22 5.30 -28.72 -1.28
C LEU A 22 5.00 -27.49 -0.39
N ASP A 23 4.73 -27.72 0.88
CA ASP A 23 4.44 -26.68 1.87
C ASP A 23 5.69 -26.14 2.59
N LYS A 24 6.89 -26.59 2.19
CA LYS A 24 8.11 -25.92 2.65
C LYS A 24 8.32 -24.66 1.81
N PHE A 25 8.00 -23.52 2.42
CA PHE A 25 8.41 -22.23 1.91
C PHE A 25 9.94 -22.23 1.70
N PRO A 26 10.45 -21.64 0.60
CA PRO A 26 11.90 -21.53 0.41
C PRO A 26 12.51 -20.84 1.64
N GLU A 27 13.51 -21.47 2.23
CA GLU A 27 14.36 -20.87 3.25
C GLU A 27 15.18 -19.75 2.59
N GLY A 28 14.54 -18.60 2.39
CA GLY A 28 15.14 -17.40 1.79
C GLY A 28 14.99 -16.22 2.76
N ASP A 29 15.64 -15.12 2.45
CA ASP A 29 15.60 -13.87 3.23
C ASP A 29 14.21 -13.20 3.29
N TYR A 30 13.18 -13.83 2.73
CA TYR A 30 11.81 -13.32 2.68
C TYR A 30 10.91 -14.12 3.60
N ILE A 31 10.30 -13.41 4.55
CA ILE A 31 9.23 -13.94 5.41
C ILE A 31 7.92 -13.86 4.63
N SER A 32 7.20 -14.98 4.50
CA SER A 32 5.86 -15.00 3.88
C SER A 32 4.83 -14.23 4.73
N GLU A 33 3.72 -13.82 4.12
CA GLU A 33 2.64 -13.15 4.85
C GLU A 33 2.05 -14.07 5.95
N GLU A 34 1.92 -15.37 5.70
CA GLU A 34 1.45 -16.36 6.66
C GLU A 34 2.43 -16.49 7.84
N GLN A 35 3.75 -16.53 7.56
CA GLN A 35 4.76 -16.52 8.62
C GLN A 35 4.72 -15.24 9.44
N LYS A 36 4.45 -14.09 8.83
CA LYS A 36 4.26 -12.81 9.55
C LYS A 36 3.03 -12.87 10.45
N GLU A 37 1.93 -13.40 9.95
CA GLU A 37 0.69 -13.56 10.72
C GLU A 37 0.92 -14.45 11.95
N ASP A 38 1.58 -15.59 11.80
CA ASP A 38 1.93 -16.48 12.91
C ASP A 38 2.84 -15.81 13.94
N ILE A 39 3.84 -15.05 13.49
CA ILE A 39 4.74 -14.30 14.36
C ILE A 39 3.97 -13.25 15.17
N ILE A 40 3.04 -12.52 14.53
CA ILE A 40 2.24 -11.48 15.16
C ILE A 40 1.24 -12.07 16.16
N ASN A 41 0.60 -13.18 15.82
CA ASN A 41 -0.29 -13.91 16.73
C ASN A 41 0.44 -14.39 17.98
N GLY A 42 1.71 -14.83 17.85
CA GLY A 42 2.56 -15.18 18.98
C GLY A 42 3.17 -13.98 19.74
N ARG A 43 3.28 -12.82 19.09
CA ARG A 43 3.91 -11.60 19.61
C ARG A 43 3.22 -10.33 19.09
N PRO A 44 2.04 -9.99 19.61
CA PRO A 44 1.23 -8.87 19.13
C PRO A 44 1.95 -7.52 19.07
N ASN A 45 2.97 -7.31 19.89
CA ASN A 45 3.76 -6.08 19.89
C ASN A 45 4.58 -5.86 18.60
N LEU A 46 4.84 -6.90 17.81
CA LEU A 46 5.60 -6.78 16.58
C LEU A 46 4.81 -6.07 15.46
N ILE A 47 3.48 -6.05 15.54
CA ILE A 47 2.65 -5.30 14.60
C ILE A 47 2.94 -3.79 14.61
N THR A 48 3.50 -3.27 15.69
CA THR A 48 3.84 -1.85 15.82
C THR A 48 4.79 -1.40 14.70
N ALA A 49 5.68 -2.26 14.23
CA ALA A 49 6.57 -1.95 13.13
C ALA A 49 5.81 -1.70 11.82
N GLU A 50 4.81 -2.54 11.50
CA GLU A 50 3.97 -2.38 10.31
C GLU A 50 3.07 -1.14 10.41
N VAL A 51 2.53 -0.86 11.60
CA VAL A 51 1.74 0.35 11.84
C VAL A 51 2.59 1.62 11.69
N ASN A 52 3.81 1.62 12.21
CA ASN A 52 4.73 2.73 12.03
C ASN A 52 5.18 2.90 10.56
N ALA A 53 5.41 1.79 9.86
CA ALA A 53 5.71 1.80 8.43
C ALA A 53 4.54 2.36 7.62
N MET A 54 3.29 2.02 7.97
CA MET A 54 2.10 2.63 7.38
C MET A 54 2.10 4.14 7.59
N ALA A 55 2.23 4.62 8.81
CA ALA A 55 2.24 6.05 9.12
C ALA A 55 3.37 6.82 8.39
N ALA A 56 4.54 6.20 8.25
CA ALA A 56 5.68 6.80 7.55
C ALA A 56 5.42 7.03 6.05
N LYS A 57 4.49 6.28 5.43
CA LYS A 57 4.14 6.45 4.00
C LYS A 57 3.53 7.81 3.69
N LEU A 58 2.96 8.50 4.67
CA LEU A 58 2.38 9.84 4.46
C LEU A 58 3.43 10.93 4.16
N ASN A 59 4.68 10.73 4.58
CA ASN A 59 5.75 11.71 4.47
C ASN A 59 7.01 11.11 3.78
N THR A 60 6.82 10.39 2.69
CA THR A 60 7.91 9.73 1.98
C THR A 60 8.36 10.58 0.80
N PHE A 61 9.66 10.89 0.71
CA PHE A 61 10.29 11.43 -0.49
C PHE A 61 10.41 10.36 -1.58
N GLY A 62 10.44 10.78 -2.85
CA GLY A 62 10.66 9.88 -3.97
C GLY A 62 9.48 8.93 -4.21
N THR A 63 8.26 9.43 -4.15
CA THR A 63 7.05 8.65 -4.46
C THR A 63 6.92 8.41 -5.96
N ILE A 64 7.34 9.38 -6.79
CA ILE A 64 7.27 9.31 -8.26
C ILE A 64 8.63 8.96 -8.84
N SER A 65 9.69 9.62 -8.36
CA SER A 65 11.03 9.51 -8.92
C SER A 65 11.77 8.33 -8.31
N ASP A 66 12.25 7.43 -9.14
CA ASP A 66 13.14 6.34 -8.75
C ASP A 66 14.58 6.83 -8.48
N ASP A 67 14.87 8.10 -8.81
CA ASP A 67 16.13 8.76 -8.50
C ASP A 67 16.21 9.10 -7.01
N ALA A 68 17.38 8.94 -6.43
CA ALA A 68 17.66 9.33 -5.05
C ALA A 68 17.58 10.87 -4.82
N THR A 69 17.02 11.60 -5.77
CA THR A 69 16.86 13.05 -5.75
C THR A 69 15.60 13.40 -4.97
N THR A 70 15.75 14.14 -3.89
CA THR A 70 14.64 14.60 -3.06
C THR A 70 14.13 15.95 -3.57
N TYR A 71 12.94 15.96 -4.14
CA TYR A 71 12.28 17.18 -4.59
C TYR A 71 11.16 17.56 -3.63
N HIS A 72 10.96 18.87 -3.41
CA HIS A 72 9.88 19.35 -2.54
C HIS A 72 8.49 19.08 -3.07
N ASN A 73 8.34 18.91 -4.36
CA ASN A 73 7.09 18.51 -5.02
C ASN A 73 6.90 16.97 -5.10
N ASP A 74 7.79 16.20 -4.49
CA ASP A 74 7.67 14.73 -4.36
C ASP A 74 7.94 14.31 -2.91
N TYR A 75 7.06 14.79 -2.01
CA TYR A 75 7.18 14.56 -0.57
C TYR A 75 5.83 14.20 0.07
N GLY A 76 5.17 13.17 -0.43
CA GLY A 76 3.94 12.63 0.16
C GLY A 76 2.86 13.68 0.41
N ILE A 77 2.12 13.55 1.51
CA ILE A 77 0.99 14.45 1.87
C ILE A 77 1.36 15.94 1.90
N PRO A 78 2.52 16.39 2.42
CA PRO A 78 2.87 17.80 2.36
C PRO A 78 2.93 18.35 0.92
N ALA A 79 3.49 17.60 -0.02
CA ALA A 79 3.53 18.00 -1.43
C ALA A 79 2.13 17.96 -2.07
N VAL A 80 1.32 16.94 -1.77
CA VAL A 80 -0.08 16.86 -2.20
C VAL A 80 -0.86 18.09 -1.73
N SER A 81 -0.73 18.46 -0.45
CA SER A 81 -1.40 19.64 0.11
C SER A 81 -0.97 20.93 -0.60
N MET A 82 0.33 21.09 -0.87
CA MET A 82 0.85 22.25 -1.60
C MET A 82 0.33 22.31 -3.05
N ILE A 83 0.22 21.18 -3.73
CA ILE A 83 -0.35 21.10 -5.09
C ILE A 83 -1.81 21.56 -5.08
N LEU A 84 -2.61 21.02 -4.16
CA LEU A 84 -4.04 21.34 -4.07
C LEU A 84 -4.27 22.81 -3.68
N GLU A 85 -3.57 23.32 -2.67
CA GLU A 85 -3.68 24.70 -2.20
C GLU A 85 -3.15 25.71 -3.23
N SER A 86 -2.10 25.35 -3.99
CA SER A 86 -1.58 26.20 -5.08
C SER A 86 -2.58 26.32 -6.22
N GLY A 87 -3.44 25.33 -6.43
CA GLY A 87 -4.55 25.38 -7.38
C GLY A 87 -5.79 26.13 -6.84
N GLY A 88 -5.78 26.53 -5.56
CA GLY A 88 -6.84 27.31 -4.92
C GLY A 88 -6.58 28.82 -5.02
N GLN A 89 -7.24 29.57 -4.15
CA GLN A 89 -7.09 31.05 -4.07
C GLN A 89 -6.28 31.50 -2.83
N ASP A 90 -6.00 30.58 -1.92
CA ASP A 90 -5.42 30.91 -0.62
C ASP A 90 -3.89 30.87 -0.62
N LEU A 91 -3.28 30.17 -1.58
CA LEU A 91 -1.84 30.06 -1.72
C LEU A 91 -1.38 30.54 -3.10
N VAL A 92 -0.42 31.49 -3.10
CA VAL A 92 0.24 31.95 -4.32
C VAL A 92 1.68 31.47 -4.35
N ALA A 93 2.02 30.62 -5.30
CA ALA A 93 3.37 30.19 -5.56
C ALA A 93 4.09 31.20 -6.45
N LEU A 94 4.96 32.02 -5.85
CA LEU A 94 5.75 33.01 -6.59
C LEU A 94 6.84 32.33 -7.43
N VAL A 95 7.15 32.88 -8.59
CA VAL A 95 8.31 32.46 -9.39
C VAL A 95 9.58 32.90 -8.66
N ASN A 96 10.26 31.98 -8.00
CA ASN A 96 11.40 32.26 -7.13
C ASN A 96 12.64 31.37 -7.40
N GLY A 97 12.72 30.76 -8.56
CA GLY A 97 13.87 29.95 -9.00
C GLY A 97 13.59 28.45 -9.04
N TYR A 98 13.06 27.87 -7.98
CA TYR A 98 12.76 26.42 -7.96
C TYR A 98 11.44 26.07 -8.63
N ASN A 99 10.41 26.88 -8.44
CA ASN A 99 9.09 26.79 -9.10
C ASN A 99 8.37 25.44 -8.96
N TRP A 100 8.58 24.73 -7.85
CA TRP A 100 8.10 23.36 -7.61
C TRP A 100 6.58 23.19 -7.80
N PHE A 101 5.78 24.24 -7.53
CA PHE A 101 4.31 24.21 -7.58
C PHE A 101 3.72 25.17 -8.61
N ASN A 102 4.53 25.71 -9.51
CA ASN A 102 4.07 26.67 -10.51
C ASN A 102 3.10 26.04 -11.52
N THR A 103 3.31 24.79 -11.87
CA THR A 103 2.42 24.04 -12.76
C THR A 103 1.03 23.84 -12.15
N SER A 104 0.96 23.63 -10.84
CA SER A 104 -0.31 23.50 -10.11
C SER A 104 -1.05 24.82 -10.03
N GLN A 105 -0.33 25.93 -9.79
CA GLN A 105 -0.91 27.26 -9.72
C GLN A 105 -1.50 27.72 -11.05
N ASN A 106 -0.87 27.43 -12.17
CA ASN A 106 -1.34 27.79 -13.50
C ASN A 106 -2.19 26.70 -14.18
N TYR A 107 -2.52 25.64 -13.45
CA TYR A 107 -3.33 24.51 -13.88
C TYR A 107 -2.75 23.70 -15.06
N SER A 108 -1.47 23.84 -15.38
CA SER A 108 -0.84 23.10 -16.48
C SER A 108 -0.52 21.65 -16.14
N ASP A 109 -0.62 21.27 -14.86
CA ASP A 109 -0.47 19.91 -14.36
C ASP A 109 -1.79 19.09 -14.36
N ARG A 110 -2.92 19.70 -14.76
CA ARG A 110 -4.22 19.02 -14.83
C ARG A 110 -4.42 18.35 -16.19
N VAL A 111 -3.46 17.54 -16.54
CA VAL A 111 -3.44 16.77 -17.79
C VAL A 111 -3.08 15.32 -17.49
N TYR A 112 -3.54 14.43 -18.34
CA TYR A 112 -3.14 13.04 -18.28
C TYR A 112 -1.61 12.94 -18.26
N ASP A 113 -1.09 12.03 -17.43
CA ASP A 113 0.35 11.77 -17.30
C ASP A 113 1.15 12.91 -16.64
N SER A 114 0.51 13.73 -15.83
CA SER A 114 1.23 14.73 -15.04
C SER A 114 1.86 14.11 -13.80
N SER A 115 3.06 14.60 -13.44
CA SER A 115 3.75 14.15 -12.22
C SER A 115 2.97 14.52 -10.95
N SER A 116 2.19 15.59 -10.95
CA SER A 116 1.32 15.97 -9.83
C SER A 116 0.20 14.96 -9.62
N ASP A 117 -0.44 14.51 -10.70
CA ASP A 117 -1.50 13.51 -10.63
C ASP A 117 -0.94 12.15 -10.18
N GLU A 118 0.18 11.75 -10.75
CA GLU A 118 0.89 10.53 -10.35
C GLU A 118 1.30 10.54 -8.86
N LEU A 119 1.80 11.68 -8.35
CA LEU A 119 2.13 11.84 -6.94
C LEU A 119 0.92 11.63 -6.05
N ILE A 120 -0.18 12.32 -6.34
CA ILE A 120 -1.40 12.24 -5.53
C ILE A 120 -1.89 10.79 -5.48
N TRP A 121 -2.01 10.15 -6.66
CA TRP A 121 -2.45 8.77 -6.79
C TRP A 121 -1.55 7.79 -6.01
N LYS A 122 -0.24 7.82 -6.28
CA LYS A 122 0.72 6.94 -5.63
C LYS A 122 0.79 7.17 -4.12
N THR A 123 0.71 8.42 -3.63
CA THR A 123 0.76 8.72 -2.20
C THR A 123 -0.37 8.01 -1.46
N PHE A 124 -1.60 8.18 -1.89
CA PHE A 124 -2.74 7.57 -1.21
C PHE A 124 -2.80 6.06 -1.41
N TYR A 125 -2.57 5.54 -2.62
CA TYR A 125 -2.61 4.09 -2.84
C TYR A 125 -1.45 3.32 -2.18
N ASN A 126 -0.27 3.91 -2.04
CA ASN A 126 0.82 3.33 -1.25
C ASN A 126 0.49 3.28 0.24
N HIS A 127 -0.17 4.31 0.77
CA HIS A 127 -0.65 4.32 2.14
C HIS A 127 -1.78 3.31 2.35
N LEU A 128 -2.76 3.25 1.45
CA LEU A 128 -3.81 2.22 1.41
C LEU A 128 -3.24 0.79 1.41
N LYS A 129 -2.22 0.54 0.58
CA LYS A 129 -1.55 -0.76 0.53
C LYS A 129 -0.93 -1.10 1.88
N ALA A 130 -0.26 -0.15 2.53
CA ALA A 130 0.32 -0.38 3.86
C ALA A 130 -0.77 -0.63 4.92
N ALA A 131 -1.86 0.12 4.90
CA ALA A 131 -3.00 -0.10 5.79
C ALA A 131 -3.64 -1.48 5.56
N ASN A 132 -3.80 -1.90 4.32
CA ASN A 132 -4.30 -3.23 3.98
C ASN A 132 -3.38 -4.34 4.48
N ASN A 133 -2.06 -4.15 4.45
CA ASN A 133 -1.11 -5.11 5.00
C ASN A 133 -1.30 -5.27 6.51
N VAL A 134 -1.47 -4.18 7.27
CA VAL A 134 -1.80 -4.25 8.69
C VAL A 134 -3.11 -5.01 8.93
N LEU A 135 -4.14 -4.74 8.11
CA LEU A 135 -5.45 -5.40 8.25
C LEU A 135 -5.41 -6.90 7.94
N LYS A 136 -4.54 -7.35 7.06
CA LYS A 136 -4.33 -8.77 6.77
C LYS A 136 -3.71 -9.51 7.95
N LEU A 137 -2.81 -8.85 8.68
CA LEU A 137 -2.09 -9.44 9.80
C LEU A 137 -2.89 -9.50 11.10
N ILE A 138 -4.05 -8.83 11.18
CA ILE A 138 -4.87 -8.77 12.37
C ILE A 138 -6.27 -9.30 12.05
N ALA A 139 -6.64 -10.41 12.66
CA ALA A 139 -7.95 -10.99 12.50
C ALA A 139 -9.07 -10.00 12.85
N ALA A 140 -10.18 -10.03 12.08
CA ALA A 140 -11.29 -9.09 12.28
C ALA A 140 -11.98 -9.25 13.64
N ASP A 141 -11.98 -10.44 14.17
CA ASP A 141 -12.59 -10.86 15.44
C ASP A 141 -11.56 -10.97 16.57
N THR A 142 -10.35 -10.43 16.43
CA THR A 142 -9.33 -10.47 17.48
C THR A 142 -9.87 -9.95 18.79
N GLU A 143 -9.61 -10.65 19.89
CA GLU A 143 -9.98 -10.23 21.25
C GLU A 143 -8.86 -9.43 21.95
N ASP A 144 -7.64 -9.44 21.41
CA ASP A 144 -6.52 -8.66 21.94
C ASP A 144 -6.78 -7.15 21.81
N SER A 145 -6.74 -6.44 22.93
CA SER A 145 -7.06 -5.02 22.99
C SER A 145 -6.07 -4.15 22.21
N SER A 146 -4.80 -4.53 22.17
CA SER A 146 -3.75 -3.80 21.43
C SER A 146 -3.91 -4.00 19.93
N LEU A 147 -4.21 -5.21 19.49
CA LEU A 147 -4.49 -5.51 18.09
C LEU A 147 -5.76 -4.82 17.61
N LYS A 148 -6.80 -4.72 18.45
CA LYS A 148 -8.01 -3.92 18.14
C LYS A 148 -7.68 -2.46 17.85
N VAL A 149 -6.78 -1.85 18.64
CA VAL A 149 -6.34 -0.47 18.42
C VAL A 149 -5.59 -0.33 17.10
N TYR A 150 -4.62 -1.19 16.82
CA TYR A 150 -3.87 -1.14 15.56
C TYR A 150 -4.74 -1.39 14.33
N ARG A 151 -5.69 -2.32 14.44
CA ARG A 151 -6.69 -2.53 13.39
C ARG A 151 -7.55 -1.28 13.17
N GLY A 152 -7.97 -0.61 14.24
CA GLY A 152 -8.71 0.66 14.19
C GLY A 152 -7.91 1.76 13.48
N GLN A 153 -6.61 1.88 13.75
CA GLN A 153 -5.73 2.83 13.07
C GLN A 153 -5.64 2.55 11.56
N ALA A 154 -5.49 1.29 11.16
CA ALA A 154 -5.45 0.93 9.75
C ALA A 154 -6.77 1.18 9.02
N LEU A 155 -7.91 0.95 9.67
CA LEU A 155 -9.23 1.28 9.12
C LEU A 155 -9.42 2.78 8.98
N ALA A 156 -8.97 3.58 9.96
CA ALA A 156 -9.00 5.04 9.90
C ALA A 156 -8.10 5.57 8.78
N ALA A 157 -6.91 5.01 8.60
CA ALA A 157 -6.01 5.32 7.49
C ALA A 157 -6.69 5.09 6.13
N ARG A 158 -7.31 3.94 5.93
CA ARG A 158 -8.08 3.65 4.70
C ARG A 158 -9.21 4.65 4.46
N ALA A 159 -9.97 4.98 5.51
CA ALA A 159 -11.05 5.95 5.39
C ALA A 159 -10.54 7.34 5.00
N TYR A 160 -9.42 7.76 5.58
CA TYR A 160 -8.74 9.00 5.24
C TYR A 160 -8.30 9.05 3.77
N ASP A 161 -7.66 7.98 3.29
CA ASP A 161 -7.18 7.91 1.91
C ASP A 161 -8.32 7.96 0.90
N TYR A 162 -9.35 7.14 1.11
CA TYR A 162 -10.51 7.13 0.21
C TYR A 162 -11.27 8.45 0.23
N LEU A 163 -11.38 9.10 1.39
CA LEU A 163 -12.02 10.41 1.48
C LEU A 163 -11.28 11.45 0.60
N ASN A 164 -9.95 11.47 0.67
CA ASN A 164 -9.15 12.38 -0.15
C ASN A 164 -9.22 12.02 -1.65
N LEU A 165 -9.08 10.74 -1.98
CA LEU A 165 -9.17 10.28 -3.37
C LEU A 165 -10.51 10.61 -4.02
N VAL A 166 -11.61 10.41 -3.30
CA VAL A 166 -12.96 10.71 -3.81
C VAL A 166 -13.13 12.21 -4.06
N GLN A 167 -12.61 13.07 -3.18
CA GLN A 167 -12.68 14.52 -3.38
C GLN A 167 -11.91 15.01 -4.60
N ILE A 168 -10.85 14.31 -5.00
CA ILE A 168 -9.96 14.71 -6.10
C ILE A 168 -10.41 14.08 -7.42
N TYR A 169 -10.79 12.79 -7.40
CA TYR A 169 -11.00 11.98 -8.61
C TYR A 169 -12.46 11.67 -8.93
N GLN A 170 -13.41 12.03 -8.05
CA GLN A 170 -14.82 11.84 -8.31
C GLN A 170 -15.45 13.15 -8.76
N PHE A 171 -16.50 13.06 -9.57
CA PHE A 171 -17.39 14.18 -9.84
C PHE A 171 -18.06 14.68 -8.58
N THR A 172 -18.53 15.93 -8.59
CA THR A 172 -19.37 16.47 -7.51
C THR A 172 -20.56 15.56 -7.25
N TYR A 173 -20.94 15.37 -5.98
CA TYR A 173 -21.96 14.40 -5.58
C TYR A 173 -23.32 14.62 -6.28
N ALA A 174 -23.78 15.87 -6.35
CA ALA A 174 -25.07 16.20 -6.96
C ALA A 174 -25.10 15.84 -8.46
N GLY A 175 -25.98 14.92 -8.82
CA GLY A 175 -26.14 14.41 -10.18
C GLY A 175 -25.18 13.28 -10.57
N HIS A 176 -24.31 12.85 -9.65
CA HIS A 176 -23.32 11.77 -9.90
C HIS A 176 -23.33 10.70 -8.79
N GLU A 177 -24.43 10.57 -8.05
CA GLU A 177 -24.57 9.72 -6.86
C GLU A 177 -24.30 8.23 -7.16
N ASN A 178 -24.53 7.81 -8.40
CA ASN A 178 -24.32 6.44 -8.87
C ASN A 178 -23.11 6.29 -9.80
N SER A 179 -22.29 7.35 -9.97
CA SER A 179 -21.10 7.28 -10.78
C SER A 179 -20.00 6.49 -10.10
N LEU A 180 -19.18 5.77 -10.88
CA LEU A 180 -18.01 5.11 -10.35
C LEU A 180 -17.04 6.16 -9.80
N ALA A 181 -16.51 5.87 -8.62
CA ALA A 181 -15.45 6.65 -7.99
C ALA A 181 -14.08 5.99 -8.20
N VAL A 182 -13.26 6.01 -7.16
CA VAL A 182 -11.94 5.38 -7.18
C VAL A 182 -12.02 3.88 -6.88
N PRO A 183 -11.09 3.05 -7.38
CA PRO A 183 -11.02 1.62 -7.07
C PRO A 183 -10.83 1.36 -5.57
N ILE A 184 -11.54 0.35 -5.05
CA ILE A 184 -11.44 -0.11 -3.66
C ILE A 184 -10.65 -1.40 -3.59
#